data_7ee3431182dc22371f2e11eeb13f32d5
#
_entry.id   7ee3431182dc22371f2e11eeb13f32d5
#
_cell.length_a   1.000
_cell.length_b   1.000
_cell.length_c   1.000
_cell.angle_alpha   90.00
_cell.angle_beta   90.00
_cell.angle_gamma   90.00
#
_symmetry.space_group_name_H-M   'P 1'
#
loop_
_entity.id
_entity.type
_entity.pdbx_description
1 polymer ?
#
loop_
_entity_poly.entity_id
_entity_poly.type
_entity_poly.pdbx_seq_one_letter_code
_entity_poly.pdbx_strand_id
1 'polypeptide(L)'
;MTKTLKLNTALFLALLLISGFAIYHQLGDFAYLKNADGVLTDMRSMVLWDIRFPRIGLALLTGASLAIAGNAMQGIFQNPLASPGLLGSSAGATAASVFILYYFAVPFSLLLAGGVIGALLSFLIVYLIAKNYGTTMMILSGLAVNMLLGSAIALLLSNAESPWALAELYRWLQGSLMWAKLDTLLISLPIVLVGIFCLYHTRRYLDLLTFGEETASTMGVDPKRSFFISTFGVALLVGATIPQTGTIGFIGLIAPHFARILLKARPSQLYLTSALIGALLLLLADLAILYIPLFSHIYIGTLTALIGAPCLIWMLLTQQRKIYD
;
A
#
# COMPACT_ATOMS: atom_id res chain seq x y z
N MET A 1 -2.52 2.61 31.59
CA MET A 1 -2.17 2.54 30.16
C MET A 1 -3.36 1.99 29.39
N THR A 2 -3.89 2.69 28.39
CA THR A 2 -5.05 2.22 27.61
C THR A 2 -4.70 0.97 26.82
N LYS A 3 -5.71 0.12 26.52
CA LYS A 3 -5.54 -1.10 25.69
C LYS A 3 -4.84 -0.78 24.35
N THR A 4 -5.23 0.33 23.74
CA THR A 4 -4.65 0.83 22.47
C THR A 4 -3.14 1.10 22.59
N LEU A 5 -2.72 1.77 23.68
CA LEU A 5 -1.31 2.08 23.88
C LEU A 5 -0.48 0.81 24.09
N LYS A 6 -0.97 -0.15 24.88
CA LYS A 6 -0.29 -1.44 25.12
C LYS A 6 -0.11 -2.20 23.80
N LEU A 7 -1.17 -2.28 22.97
CA LEU A 7 -1.13 -2.98 21.68
C LEU A 7 -0.16 -2.30 20.72
N ASN A 8 -0.24 -0.97 20.56
CA ASN A 8 0.65 -0.23 19.67
C ASN A 8 2.11 -0.33 20.11
N THR A 9 2.39 -0.30 21.40
CA THR A 9 3.74 -0.52 21.94
C THR A 9 4.23 -1.93 21.62
N ALA A 10 3.41 -2.96 21.81
CA ALA A 10 3.77 -4.35 21.48
C ALA A 10 4.04 -4.54 19.99
N LEU A 11 3.18 -3.98 19.12
CA LEU A 11 3.37 -4.02 17.66
C LEU A 11 4.64 -3.28 17.24
N PHE A 12 4.91 -2.12 17.83
CA PHE A 12 6.11 -1.35 17.54
C PHE A 12 7.38 -2.08 17.97
N LEU A 13 7.38 -2.69 19.16
CA LEU A 13 8.50 -3.51 19.63
C LEU A 13 8.71 -4.75 18.74
N ALA A 14 7.63 -5.43 18.34
CA ALA A 14 7.70 -6.55 17.40
C ALA A 14 8.32 -6.10 16.06
N LEU A 15 7.91 -4.93 15.54
CA LEU A 15 8.45 -4.34 14.31
C LEU A 15 9.94 -4.05 14.45
N LEU A 16 10.39 -3.46 15.56
CA LEU A 16 11.81 -3.20 15.83
C LEU A 16 12.62 -4.51 15.90
N LEU A 17 12.11 -5.52 16.60
CA LEU A 17 12.80 -6.81 16.74
C LEU A 17 12.92 -7.53 15.40
N ILE A 18 11.84 -7.56 14.60
CA ILE A 18 11.82 -8.22 13.29
C ILE A 18 12.68 -7.45 12.29
N SER A 19 12.65 -6.12 12.32
CA SER A 19 13.53 -5.29 11.49
C SER A 19 14.99 -5.49 11.87
N GLY A 20 15.31 -5.54 13.17
CA GLY A 20 16.64 -5.85 13.67
C GLY A 20 17.11 -7.23 13.22
N PHE A 21 16.26 -8.25 13.32
CA PHE A 21 16.56 -9.57 12.79
C PHE A 21 16.84 -9.52 11.27
N ALA A 22 15.97 -8.86 10.49
CA ALA A 22 16.14 -8.72 9.04
C ALA A 22 17.44 -8.00 8.64
N ILE A 23 17.89 -7.04 9.46
CA ILE A 23 19.13 -6.30 9.23
C ILE A 23 20.36 -7.18 9.50
N TYR A 24 20.36 -7.92 10.62
CA TYR A 24 21.59 -8.58 11.11
C TYR A 24 21.68 -10.07 10.79
N HIS A 25 20.58 -10.73 10.44
CA HIS A 25 20.59 -12.15 10.11
C HIS A 25 21.51 -12.45 8.92
N GLN A 26 22.43 -13.41 9.07
CA GLN A 26 23.43 -13.81 8.07
C GLN A 26 24.32 -12.66 7.54
N LEU A 27 24.43 -11.52 8.26
CA LEU A 27 25.30 -10.42 7.84
C LEU A 27 26.79 -10.84 7.86
N GLY A 28 27.15 -11.75 8.74
CA GLY A 28 28.50 -12.31 8.82
C GLY A 28 28.98 -12.99 7.54
N ASP A 29 28.06 -13.56 6.76
CA ASP A 29 28.38 -14.25 5.50
C ASP A 29 28.96 -13.31 4.44
N PHE A 30 28.76 -11.99 4.59
CA PHE A 30 29.26 -10.94 3.71
C PHE A 30 30.60 -10.31 4.19
N ALA A 31 31.14 -10.82 5.31
CA ALA A 31 32.48 -10.42 5.74
C ALA A 31 33.52 -11.10 4.85
N TYR A 32 34.49 -10.32 4.39
CA TYR A 32 35.66 -10.84 3.67
C TYR A 32 35.33 -11.62 2.38
N LEU A 33 34.43 -11.12 1.56
CA LEU A 33 34.21 -11.65 0.22
C LEU A 33 35.36 -11.20 -0.71
N LYS A 34 35.78 -12.12 -1.61
CA LYS A 34 36.73 -11.78 -2.67
C LYS A 34 36.05 -10.93 -3.74
N ASN A 35 36.64 -9.77 -4.05
CA ASN A 35 36.24 -8.99 -5.21
C ASN A 35 36.76 -9.62 -6.52
N ALA A 36 36.43 -9.00 -7.66
CA ALA A 36 36.89 -9.46 -8.98
C ALA A 36 38.43 -9.54 -9.11
N ASP A 37 39.16 -8.77 -8.34
CA ASP A 37 40.62 -8.71 -8.34
C ASP A 37 41.24 -9.69 -7.32
N GLY A 38 40.38 -10.50 -6.65
CA GLY A 38 40.84 -11.48 -5.66
C GLY A 38 41.15 -10.92 -4.27
N VAL A 39 40.90 -9.61 -4.05
CA VAL A 39 41.13 -8.94 -2.77
C VAL A 39 39.95 -9.18 -1.83
N LEU A 40 40.22 -9.56 -0.56
CA LEU A 40 39.22 -9.71 0.48
C LEU A 40 38.70 -8.33 0.90
N THR A 41 37.42 -8.10 0.69
CA THR A 41 36.74 -6.83 1.02
C THR A 41 35.56 -7.11 1.98
N ASP A 42 35.43 -6.28 3.01
CA ASP A 42 34.28 -6.35 3.92
C ASP A 42 33.08 -5.63 3.26
N MET A 43 32.13 -6.40 2.77
CA MET A 43 30.95 -5.89 2.08
C MET A 43 29.75 -5.67 3.00
N ARG A 44 29.88 -5.88 4.31
CA ARG A 44 28.77 -5.76 5.27
C ARG A 44 28.12 -4.37 5.26
N SER A 45 28.93 -3.30 5.19
CA SER A 45 28.39 -1.92 5.15
C SER A 45 27.58 -1.67 3.88
N MET A 46 28.06 -2.12 2.72
CA MET A 46 27.34 -2.03 1.45
C MET A 46 26.02 -2.80 1.48
N VAL A 47 26.04 -4.04 1.95
CA VAL A 47 24.81 -4.85 2.09
C VAL A 47 23.80 -4.20 3.04
N LEU A 48 24.26 -3.58 4.12
CA LEU A 48 23.38 -2.88 5.06
C LEU A 48 22.74 -1.65 4.43
N TRP A 49 23.52 -0.73 3.87
CA TRP A 49 23.03 0.58 3.46
C TRP A 49 22.40 0.58 2.07
N ASP A 50 22.89 -0.25 1.13
CA ASP A 50 22.42 -0.25 -0.25
C ASP A 50 21.34 -1.29 -0.52
N ILE A 51 21.21 -2.32 0.34
CA ILE A 51 20.26 -3.41 0.12
C ILE A 51 19.24 -3.51 1.28
N ARG A 52 19.70 -3.76 2.53
CA ARG A 52 18.80 -4.13 3.63
C ARG A 52 18.00 -2.96 4.15
N PHE A 53 18.62 -1.84 4.49
CA PHE A 53 17.93 -0.66 4.99
C PHE A 53 16.89 -0.12 4.02
N PRO A 54 17.19 0.09 2.72
CA PRO A 54 16.19 0.55 1.77
C PRO A 54 15.02 -0.44 1.62
N ARG A 55 15.30 -1.74 1.56
CA ARG A 55 14.28 -2.78 1.40
C ARG A 55 13.33 -2.85 2.58
N ILE A 56 13.86 -2.86 3.81
CA ILE A 56 13.06 -2.83 5.04
C ILE A 56 12.29 -1.51 5.12
N GLY A 57 12.95 -0.38 4.88
CA GLY A 57 12.31 0.93 4.88
C GLY A 57 11.14 0.99 3.89
N LEU A 58 11.31 0.44 2.69
CA LEU A 58 10.25 0.38 1.68
C LEU A 58 9.10 -0.56 2.09
N ALA A 59 9.40 -1.71 2.71
CA ALA A 59 8.39 -2.60 3.25
C ALA A 59 7.55 -1.90 4.32
N LEU A 60 8.20 -1.21 5.27
CA LEU A 60 7.52 -0.47 6.33
C LEU A 60 6.68 0.68 5.77
N LEU A 61 7.26 1.51 4.90
CA LEU A 61 6.58 2.65 4.29
C LEU A 61 5.35 2.22 3.48
N THR A 62 5.52 1.23 2.61
CA THR A 62 4.44 0.73 1.74
C THR A 62 3.35 0.04 2.55
N GLY A 63 3.72 -0.86 3.46
CA GLY A 63 2.77 -1.56 4.32
C GLY A 63 1.94 -0.61 5.17
N ALA A 64 2.58 0.39 5.80
CA ALA A 64 1.90 1.42 6.58
C ALA A 64 0.99 2.28 5.70
N SER A 65 1.48 2.76 4.55
CA SER A 65 0.73 3.62 3.63
C SER A 65 -0.54 2.94 3.11
N LEU A 66 -0.42 1.70 2.64
CA LEU A 66 -1.57 0.92 2.16
C LEU A 66 -2.59 0.65 3.27
N ALA A 67 -2.13 0.35 4.49
CA ALA A 67 -3.01 0.10 5.63
C ALA A 67 -3.72 1.37 6.11
N ILE A 68 -3.04 2.52 6.15
CA ILE A 68 -3.65 3.82 6.47
C ILE A 68 -4.69 4.18 5.41
N ALA A 69 -4.33 4.06 4.13
CA ALA A 69 -5.24 4.30 3.00
C ALA A 69 -6.47 3.38 3.07
N GLY A 70 -6.26 2.09 3.38
CA GLY A 70 -7.33 1.12 3.57
C GLY A 70 -8.26 1.47 4.73
N ASN A 71 -7.72 1.87 5.89
CA ASN A 71 -8.52 2.30 7.04
C ASN A 71 -9.40 3.52 6.68
N ALA A 72 -8.85 4.49 5.95
CA ALA A 72 -9.62 5.63 5.46
C ALA A 72 -10.75 5.20 4.53
N MET A 73 -10.49 4.32 3.55
CA MET A 73 -11.48 3.82 2.61
C MET A 73 -12.60 3.04 3.31
N GLN A 74 -12.24 2.17 4.27
CA GLN A 74 -13.23 1.44 5.07
C GLN A 74 -14.11 2.37 5.91
N GLY A 75 -13.53 3.48 6.42
CA GLY A 75 -14.28 4.49 7.15
C GLY A 75 -15.18 5.33 6.24
N ILE A 76 -14.71 5.77 5.08
CA ILE A 76 -15.47 6.56 4.10
C ILE A 76 -16.68 5.78 3.58
N PHE A 77 -16.46 4.52 3.16
CA PHE A 77 -17.51 3.69 2.58
C PHE A 77 -18.30 2.90 3.62
N GLN A 78 -17.97 3.05 4.91
CA GLN A 78 -18.58 2.26 6.01
C GLN A 78 -18.63 0.77 5.69
N ASN A 79 -17.65 0.29 4.96
CA ASN A 79 -17.56 -1.07 4.48
C ASN A 79 -16.17 -1.64 4.82
N PRO A 80 -16.08 -2.69 5.64
CA PRO A 80 -14.80 -3.29 6.01
C PRO A 80 -14.07 -3.96 4.84
N LEU A 81 -14.73 -4.12 3.69
CA LEU A 81 -14.17 -4.68 2.47
C LEU A 81 -13.66 -3.60 1.50
N ALA A 82 -13.81 -2.33 1.85
CA ALA A 82 -13.29 -1.24 1.03
C ALA A 82 -11.76 -1.24 1.03
N SER A 83 -11.19 -1.10 -0.15
CA SER A 83 -9.74 -1.05 -0.38
C SER A 83 -9.34 0.25 -1.07
N PRO A 84 -8.07 0.67 -1.00
CA PRO A 84 -7.59 1.88 -1.67
C PRO A 84 -7.82 1.89 -3.19
N GLY A 85 -7.91 0.72 -3.82
CA GLY A 85 -8.14 0.58 -5.26
C GLY A 85 -9.56 0.87 -5.73
N LEU A 86 -10.56 0.97 -4.84
CA LEU A 86 -11.96 1.16 -5.23
C LEU A 86 -12.22 2.44 -6.05
N LEU A 87 -11.44 3.49 -5.83
CA LEU A 87 -11.58 4.77 -6.55
C LEU A 87 -10.63 4.92 -7.74
N GLY A 88 -10.09 3.81 -8.26
CA GLY A 88 -9.25 3.84 -9.44
C GLY A 88 -7.79 4.26 -9.20
N SER A 89 -7.45 4.79 -8.02
CA SER A 89 -6.11 5.34 -7.73
C SER A 89 -4.99 4.34 -7.95
N SER A 90 -5.17 3.08 -7.54
CA SER A 90 -4.17 2.02 -7.75
C SER A 90 -3.98 1.71 -9.24
N ALA A 91 -5.07 1.56 -9.99
CA ALA A 91 -5.00 1.30 -11.43
C ALA A 91 -4.38 2.49 -12.18
N GLY A 92 -4.70 3.72 -11.77
CA GLY A 92 -4.12 4.94 -12.34
C GLY A 92 -2.62 5.04 -12.11
N ALA A 93 -2.16 4.79 -10.87
CA ALA A 93 -0.74 4.73 -10.57
C ALA A 93 -0.02 3.65 -11.37
N THR A 94 -0.61 2.45 -11.46
CA THR A 94 -0.05 1.32 -12.19
C THR A 94 0.02 1.61 -13.69
N ALA A 95 -1.07 2.08 -14.30
CA ALA A 95 -1.12 2.36 -15.73
C ALA A 95 -0.11 3.45 -16.14
N ALA A 96 -0.02 4.53 -15.38
CA ALA A 96 0.96 5.59 -15.62
C ALA A 96 2.41 5.08 -15.44
N SER A 97 2.67 4.27 -14.41
CA SER A 97 4.00 3.69 -14.19
C SER A 97 4.39 2.72 -15.31
N VAL A 98 3.50 1.83 -15.73
CA VAL A 98 3.74 0.90 -16.84
C VAL A 98 3.99 1.66 -18.15
N PHE A 99 3.19 2.70 -18.42
CA PHE A 99 3.37 3.55 -19.60
C PHE A 99 4.76 4.20 -19.62
N ILE A 100 5.19 4.75 -18.49
CA ILE A 100 6.50 5.39 -18.36
C ILE A 100 7.62 4.36 -18.49
N LEU A 101 7.53 3.22 -17.83
CA LEU A 101 8.52 2.14 -17.90
C LEU A 101 8.65 1.56 -19.30
N TYR A 102 7.54 1.52 -20.07
CA TYR A 102 7.51 0.98 -21.40
C TYR A 102 8.17 1.90 -22.45
N TYR A 103 7.85 3.20 -22.39
CA TYR A 103 8.27 4.14 -23.45
C TYR A 103 9.51 4.97 -23.12
N PHE A 104 9.90 5.05 -21.84
CA PHE A 104 10.92 6.00 -21.41
C PHE A 104 11.92 5.37 -20.44
N ALA A 105 13.20 5.54 -20.74
CA ALA A 105 14.29 5.28 -19.79
C ALA A 105 14.48 6.52 -18.90
N VAL A 106 13.72 6.62 -17.81
CA VAL A 106 13.66 7.82 -16.98
C VAL A 106 14.19 7.60 -15.57
N PRO A 107 14.66 8.65 -14.88
CA PRO A 107 14.99 8.56 -13.47
C PRO A 107 13.75 8.25 -12.63
N PHE A 108 13.95 7.61 -11.48
CA PHE A 108 12.88 7.22 -10.58
C PHE A 108 11.96 8.39 -10.17
N SER A 109 12.49 9.60 -10.01
CA SER A 109 11.69 10.79 -9.68
C SER A 109 10.56 11.05 -10.67
N LEU A 110 10.80 10.82 -11.97
CA LEU A 110 9.77 10.97 -13.00
C LEU A 110 8.78 9.81 -13.00
N LEU A 111 9.23 8.58 -12.73
CA LEU A 111 8.36 7.42 -12.53
C LEU A 111 7.44 7.64 -11.33
N LEU A 112 7.97 8.13 -10.21
CA LEU A 112 7.20 8.48 -9.02
C LEU A 112 6.18 9.58 -9.32
N ALA A 113 6.59 10.67 -9.98
CA ALA A 113 5.68 11.74 -10.37
C ALA A 113 4.55 11.23 -11.27
N GLY A 114 4.87 10.38 -12.24
CA GLY A 114 3.88 9.75 -13.12
C GLY A 114 2.89 8.88 -12.36
N GLY A 115 3.35 8.05 -11.43
CA GLY A 115 2.46 7.23 -10.60
C GLY A 115 1.55 8.06 -9.70
N VAL A 116 2.07 9.12 -9.08
CA VAL A 116 1.26 10.06 -8.28
C VAL A 116 0.23 10.77 -9.14
N ILE A 117 0.65 11.31 -10.30
CA ILE A 117 -0.26 11.97 -11.24
C ILE A 117 -1.32 10.99 -11.75
N GLY A 118 -0.94 9.77 -12.12
CA GLY A 118 -1.87 8.74 -12.56
C GLY A 118 -2.90 8.37 -11.49
N ALA A 119 -2.47 8.24 -10.23
CA ALA A 119 -3.36 8.00 -9.10
C ALA A 119 -4.36 9.16 -8.90
N LEU A 120 -3.89 10.40 -8.95
CA LEU A 120 -4.71 11.59 -8.77
C LEU A 120 -5.66 11.81 -9.94
N LEU A 121 -5.24 11.62 -11.18
CA LEU A 121 -6.08 11.77 -12.36
C LEU A 121 -7.20 10.73 -12.39
N SER A 122 -6.90 9.47 -12.12
CA SER A 122 -7.92 8.42 -12.07
C SER A 122 -8.93 8.66 -10.95
N PHE A 123 -8.47 9.06 -9.76
CA PHE A 123 -9.34 9.50 -8.67
C PHE A 123 -10.22 10.70 -9.10
N LEU A 124 -9.63 11.72 -9.73
CA LEU A 124 -10.35 12.91 -10.16
C LEU A 124 -11.45 12.57 -11.17
N ILE A 125 -11.17 11.67 -12.13
CA ILE A 125 -12.17 11.20 -13.10
C ILE A 125 -13.34 10.54 -12.36
N VAL A 126 -13.07 9.59 -11.45
CA VAL A 126 -14.11 8.93 -10.66
C VAL A 126 -14.91 9.92 -9.83
N TYR A 127 -14.23 10.87 -9.19
CA TYR A 127 -14.87 11.90 -8.39
C TYR A 127 -15.81 12.81 -9.23
N LEU A 128 -15.34 13.27 -10.39
CA LEU A 128 -16.14 14.14 -11.27
C LEU A 128 -17.39 13.43 -11.81
N ILE A 129 -17.30 12.13 -12.12
CA ILE A 129 -18.45 11.33 -12.58
C ILE A 129 -19.47 11.15 -11.44
N ALA A 130 -19.02 10.91 -10.23
CA ALA A 130 -19.87 10.36 -9.16
C ALA A 130 -20.21 11.35 -8.03
N LYS A 131 -19.57 12.53 -7.94
CA LYS A 131 -19.70 13.49 -6.82
C LYS A 131 -21.13 13.91 -6.45
N ASN A 132 -22.08 13.79 -7.37
CA ASN A 132 -23.47 14.20 -7.17
C ASN A 132 -24.44 13.00 -7.01
N TYR A 133 -23.94 11.76 -7.09
CA TYR A 133 -24.78 10.56 -7.19
C TYR A 133 -24.60 9.56 -6.03
N GLY A 134 -23.82 9.92 -5.01
CA GLY A 134 -23.63 9.10 -3.80
C GLY A 134 -22.65 7.95 -3.94
N THR A 135 -22.52 7.19 -2.84
CA THR A 135 -21.47 6.17 -2.64
C THR A 135 -21.50 5.04 -3.66
N THR A 136 -22.69 4.55 -4.04
CA THR A 136 -22.84 3.47 -5.02
C THR A 136 -22.27 3.86 -6.38
N MET A 137 -22.59 5.09 -6.84
CA MET A 137 -22.07 5.58 -8.11
C MET A 137 -20.55 5.79 -8.09
N MET A 138 -20.01 6.18 -6.93
CA MET A 138 -18.54 6.24 -6.72
C MET A 138 -17.87 4.88 -6.93
N ILE A 139 -18.43 3.82 -6.35
CA ILE A 139 -17.89 2.46 -6.49
C ILE A 139 -18.01 1.98 -7.95
N LEU A 140 -19.16 2.18 -8.59
CA LEU A 140 -19.36 1.78 -10.00
C LEU A 140 -18.44 2.54 -10.95
N SER A 141 -18.29 3.85 -10.76
CA SER A 141 -17.36 4.68 -11.55
C SER A 141 -15.90 4.23 -11.34
N GLY A 142 -15.52 3.93 -10.09
CA GLY A 142 -14.20 3.39 -9.77
C GLY A 142 -13.94 2.05 -10.44
N LEU A 143 -14.93 1.16 -10.44
CA LEU A 143 -14.83 -0.13 -11.12
C LEU A 143 -14.67 0.06 -12.65
N ALA A 144 -15.45 0.93 -13.27
CA ALA A 144 -15.36 1.23 -14.70
C ALA A 144 -13.98 1.80 -15.08
N VAL A 145 -13.46 2.75 -14.28
CA VAL A 145 -12.11 3.31 -14.48
C VAL A 145 -11.02 2.25 -14.29
N ASN A 146 -11.16 1.39 -13.28
CA ASN A 146 -10.23 0.27 -13.08
C ASN A 146 -10.19 -0.69 -14.28
N MET A 147 -11.36 -1.04 -14.84
CA MET A 147 -11.46 -1.89 -16.03
C MET A 147 -10.84 -1.24 -17.27
N LEU A 148 -11.10 0.06 -17.48
CA LEU A 148 -10.52 0.82 -18.59
C LEU A 148 -8.98 0.87 -18.48
N LEU A 149 -8.45 1.20 -17.32
CA LEU A 149 -7.00 1.27 -17.08
C LEU A 149 -6.35 -0.11 -17.13
N GLY A 150 -7.02 -1.15 -16.63
CA GLY A 150 -6.58 -2.54 -16.78
C GLY A 150 -6.48 -2.96 -18.25
N SER A 151 -7.46 -2.57 -19.07
CA SER A 151 -7.43 -2.81 -20.53
C SER A 151 -6.30 -2.03 -21.22
N ALA A 152 -6.03 -0.78 -20.77
CA ALA A 152 -4.90 -0.01 -21.29
C ALA A 152 -3.54 -0.66 -20.93
N ILE A 153 -3.39 -1.18 -19.71
CA ILE A 153 -2.20 -1.95 -19.31
C ILE A 153 -2.06 -3.19 -20.19
N ALA A 154 -3.13 -3.97 -20.38
CA ALA A 154 -3.11 -5.16 -21.22
C ALA A 154 -2.72 -4.84 -22.67
N LEU A 155 -3.20 -3.71 -23.22
CA LEU A 155 -2.82 -3.22 -24.53
C LEU A 155 -1.32 -2.87 -24.60
N LEU A 156 -0.77 -2.20 -23.60
CA LEU A 156 0.66 -1.91 -23.52
C LEU A 156 1.50 -3.20 -23.49
N LEU A 157 1.10 -4.17 -22.68
CA LEU A 157 1.79 -5.46 -22.60
C LEU A 157 1.72 -6.25 -23.91
N SER A 158 0.59 -6.21 -24.63
CA SER A 158 0.43 -6.92 -25.91
C SER A 158 1.27 -6.32 -27.04
N ASN A 159 1.69 -5.06 -26.91
CA ASN A 159 2.56 -4.37 -27.85
C ASN A 159 4.04 -4.34 -27.40
N ALA A 160 4.43 -5.16 -26.43
CA ALA A 160 5.81 -5.21 -25.96
C ALA A 160 6.77 -5.58 -27.10
N GLU A 161 7.86 -4.80 -27.25
CA GLU A 161 8.81 -4.93 -28.38
C GLU A 161 9.57 -6.27 -28.38
N SER A 162 9.68 -6.91 -27.21
CA SER A 162 10.36 -8.18 -27.06
C SER A 162 9.78 -9.01 -25.91
N PRO A 163 9.97 -10.36 -25.94
CA PRO A 163 9.59 -11.22 -24.82
C PRO A 163 10.26 -10.83 -23.48
N TRP A 164 11.46 -10.24 -23.55
CA TRP A 164 12.20 -9.79 -22.37
C TRP A 164 11.56 -8.55 -21.75
N ALA A 165 11.20 -7.55 -22.57
CA ALA A 165 10.49 -6.35 -22.11
C ALA A 165 9.13 -6.73 -21.49
N LEU A 166 8.39 -7.65 -22.13
CA LEU A 166 7.14 -8.19 -21.57
C LEU A 166 7.36 -8.84 -20.20
N ALA A 167 8.38 -9.70 -20.09
CA ALA A 167 8.69 -10.39 -18.83
C ALA A 167 9.11 -9.42 -17.72
N GLU A 168 9.80 -8.33 -18.05
CA GLU A 168 10.21 -7.30 -17.08
C GLU A 168 9.01 -6.53 -16.55
N LEU A 169 8.13 -6.05 -17.43
CA LEU A 169 6.89 -5.37 -17.05
C LEU A 169 5.98 -6.30 -16.23
N TYR A 170 5.88 -7.57 -16.62
CA TYR A 170 5.10 -8.55 -15.88
C TYR A 170 5.65 -8.77 -14.47
N ARG A 171 6.98 -8.88 -14.32
CA ARG A 171 7.65 -8.98 -13.02
C ARG A 171 7.39 -7.75 -12.14
N TRP A 172 7.46 -6.56 -12.73
CA TRP A 172 7.17 -5.33 -12.01
C TRP A 172 5.71 -5.28 -11.53
N LEU A 173 4.74 -5.69 -12.38
CA LEU A 173 3.32 -5.75 -12.02
C LEU A 173 3.03 -6.71 -10.85
N GLN A 174 3.80 -7.78 -10.70
CA GLN A 174 3.62 -8.75 -9.63
C GLN A 174 4.04 -8.23 -8.23
N GLY A 175 4.71 -7.09 -8.19
CA GLY A 175 5.19 -6.45 -6.97
C GLY A 175 6.50 -7.03 -6.45
N SER A 176 7.43 -6.14 -6.07
CA SER A 176 8.75 -6.52 -5.56
C SER A 176 9.34 -5.41 -4.70
N LEU A 177 10.12 -5.78 -3.68
CA LEU A 177 10.94 -4.86 -2.89
C LEU A 177 12.43 -4.95 -3.25
N MET A 178 12.78 -5.72 -4.29
CA MET A 178 14.19 -5.95 -4.68
C MET A 178 14.88 -4.70 -5.23
N TRP A 179 14.11 -3.76 -5.77
CA TRP A 179 14.62 -2.53 -6.39
C TRP A 179 14.64 -1.35 -5.43
N ALA A 180 14.44 -1.59 -4.14
CA ALA A 180 14.46 -0.56 -3.12
C ALA A 180 15.82 0.15 -3.06
N LYS A 181 15.80 1.48 -3.12
CA LYS A 181 16.98 2.36 -2.95
C LYS A 181 16.65 3.41 -1.90
N LEU A 182 17.67 3.84 -1.16
CA LEU A 182 17.48 4.86 -0.14
C LEU A 182 16.98 6.18 -0.73
N ASP A 183 17.53 6.59 -1.89
CA ASP A 183 17.12 7.82 -2.58
C ASP A 183 15.65 7.78 -2.98
N THR A 184 15.17 6.64 -3.51
CA THR A 184 13.76 6.49 -3.91
C THR A 184 12.82 6.56 -2.72
N LEU A 185 13.23 5.97 -1.59
CA LEU A 185 12.50 6.03 -0.33
C LEU A 185 12.39 7.48 0.18
N LEU A 186 13.52 8.20 0.20
CA LEU A 186 13.57 9.58 0.68
C LEU A 186 12.77 10.55 -0.20
N ILE A 187 12.75 10.35 -1.53
CA ILE A 187 11.96 11.18 -2.45
C ILE A 187 10.45 10.94 -2.26
N SER A 188 10.02 9.72 -1.97
CA SER A 188 8.61 9.39 -1.77
C SER A 188 8.07 9.78 -0.39
N LEU A 189 8.93 9.85 0.63
CA LEU A 189 8.55 10.13 2.01
C LEU A 189 7.74 11.43 2.17
N PRO A 190 8.11 12.59 1.59
CA PRO A 190 7.33 13.82 1.67
C PRO A 190 5.89 13.66 1.14
N ILE A 191 5.71 12.93 0.04
CA ILE A 191 4.40 12.69 -0.57
C ILE A 191 3.53 11.84 0.37
N VAL A 192 4.12 10.79 0.95
CA VAL A 192 3.46 9.94 1.94
C VAL A 192 3.05 10.76 3.18
N LEU A 193 3.93 11.63 3.68
CA LEU A 193 3.62 12.50 4.82
C LEU A 193 2.47 13.46 4.53
N VAL A 194 2.40 14.05 3.32
CA VAL A 194 1.27 14.87 2.90
C VAL A 194 -0.02 14.05 2.84
N GLY A 195 0.03 12.82 2.30
CA GLY A 195 -1.11 11.91 2.28
C GLY A 195 -1.62 11.59 3.70
N ILE A 196 -0.71 11.25 4.62
CA ILE A 196 -1.04 11.00 6.04
C ILE A 196 -1.63 12.26 6.68
N PHE A 197 -1.07 13.44 6.42
CA PHE A 197 -1.58 14.71 6.94
C PHE A 197 -3.02 14.99 6.48
N CYS A 198 -3.35 14.76 5.19
CA CYS A 198 -4.70 14.88 4.67
C CYS A 198 -5.69 13.98 5.44
N LEU A 199 -5.31 12.71 5.67
CA LEU A 199 -6.14 11.74 6.38
C LEU A 199 -6.27 12.07 7.88
N TYR A 200 -5.22 12.56 8.50
CA TYR A 200 -5.25 13.01 9.88
C TYR A 200 -6.12 14.25 10.06
N HIS A 201 -6.07 15.18 9.10
CA HIS A 201 -6.92 16.37 9.10
C HIS A 201 -8.41 16.01 9.00
N THR A 202 -8.76 15.01 8.21
CA THR A 202 -10.14 14.56 8.01
C THR A 202 -10.60 13.46 8.96
N ARG A 203 -9.83 13.11 9.98
CA ARG A 203 -10.14 12.01 10.93
C ARG A 203 -11.50 12.15 11.61
N ARG A 204 -11.90 13.39 11.97
CA ARG A 204 -13.19 13.69 12.61
C ARG A 204 -14.35 13.38 11.67
N TYR A 205 -14.21 13.64 10.39
CA TYR A 205 -15.19 13.27 9.37
C TYR A 205 -15.46 11.77 9.36
N LEU A 206 -14.41 10.94 9.36
CA LEU A 206 -14.55 9.48 9.37
C LEU A 206 -15.28 8.96 10.61
N ASP A 207 -15.03 9.56 11.76
CA ASP A 207 -15.73 9.18 13.00
C ASP A 207 -17.21 9.60 12.95
N LEU A 208 -17.52 10.78 12.42
CA LEU A 208 -18.89 11.28 12.34
C LEU A 208 -19.72 10.55 11.27
N LEU A 209 -19.09 10.07 10.19
CA LEU A 209 -19.77 9.26 9.17
C LEU A 209 -20.41 8.00 9.75
N THR A 210 -19.91 7.48 10.86
CA THR A 210 -20.55 6.31 11.54
C THR A 210 -21.99 6.60 12.01
N PHE A 211 -22.35 7.89 12.14
CA PHE A 211 -23.69 8.37 12.52
C PHE A 211 -24.52 8.87 11.32
N GLY A 212 -23.96 8.76 10.10
CA GLY A 212 -24.57 9.24 8.85
C GLY A 212 -24.05 10.61 8.41
N GLU A 213 -24.18 10.88 7.09
CA GLU A 213 -23.66 12.09 6.45
C GLU A 213 -24.39 13.37 6.91
N GLU A 214 -25.70 13.27 7.12
CA GLU A 214 -26.49 14.40 7.65
C GLU A 214 -26.05 14.81 9.05
N THR A 215 -25.83 13.82 9.93
CA THR A 215 -25.31 14.07 11.28
C THR A 215 -23.91 14.68 11.24
N ALA A 216 -23.03 14.21 10.36
CA ALA A 216 -21.70 14.80 10.19
C ALA A 216 -21.79 16.27 9.78
N SER A 217 -22.71 16.62 8.87
CA SER A 217 -22.95 17.98 8.41
C SER A 217 -23.46 18.90 9.52
N THR A 218 -24.46 18.46 10.30
CA THR A 218 -25.00 19.23 11.45
C THR A 218 -23.97 19.44 12.55
N MET A 219 -22.98 18.56 12.67
CA MET A 219 -21.85 18.67 13.62
C MET A 219 -20.67 19.53 13.08
N GLY A 220 -20.89 20.28 12.00
CA GLY A 220 -19.97 21.30 11.48
C GLY A 220 -18.84 20.73 10.62
N VAL A 221 -18.99 19.53 10.06
CA VAL A 221 -18.06 18.98 9.08
C VAL A 221 -18.69 19.07 7.69
N ASP A 222 -17.97 19.61 6.72
CA ASP A 222 -18.38 19.57 5.31
C ASP A 222 -18.06 18.20 4.72
N PRO A 223 -19.08 17.35 4.42
CA PRO A 223 -18.83 15.99 3.94
C PRO A 223 -18.15 15.97 2.57
N LYS A 224 -18.52 16.86 1.65
CA LYS A 224 -17.95 16.89 0.29
C LYS A 224 -16.48 17.26 0.30
N ARG A 225 -16.12 18.30 1.05
CA ARG A 225 -14.73 18.73 1.20
C ARG A 225 -13.89 17.67 1.92
N SER A 226 -14.42 17.10 3.00
CA SER A 226 -13.72 16.09 3.79
C SER A 226 -13.54 14.79 3.01
N PHE A 227 -14.54 14.35 2.24
CA PHE A 227 -14.44 13.24 1.31
C PHE A 227 -13.30 13.47 0.29
N PHE A 228 -13.31 14.65 -0.37
CA PHE A 228 -12.29 14.98 -1.38
C PHE A 228 -10.88 14.96 -0.76
N ILE A 229 -10.66 15.60 0.39
CA ILE A 229 -9.34 15.63 1.06
C ILE A 229 -8.90 14.23 1.48
N SER A 230 -9.82 13.43 2.02
CA SER A 230 -9.49 12.05 2.43
C SER A 230 -9.08 11.18 1.25
N THR A 231 -9.86 11.21 0.18
CA THR A 231 -9.59 10.39 -1.01
C THR A 231 -8.37 10.89 -1.80
N PHE A 232 -8.12 12.21 -1.80
CA PHE A 232 -6.88 12.78 -2.30
C PHE A 232 -5.66 12.27 -1.50
N GLY A 233 -5.76 12.23 -0.16
CA GLY A 233 -4.73 11.63 0.70
C GLY A 233 -4.49 10.16 0.40
N VAL A 234 -5.56 9.38 0.18
CA VAL A 234 -5.45 7.96 -0.24
C VAL A 234 -4.71 7.85 -1.59
N ALA A 235 -5.07 8.69 -2.58
CA ALA A 235 -4.42 8.68 -3.89
C ALA A 235 -2.92 9.02 -3.81
N LEU A 236 -2.52 9.95 -2.92
CA LEU A 236 -1.11 10.25 -2.66
C LEU A 236 -0.37 9.06 -2.07
N LEU A 237 -0.94 8.38 -1.06
CA LEU A 237 -0.31 7.22 -0.43
C LEU A 237 -0.10 6.08 -1.42
N VAL A 238 -1.10 5.79 -2.24
CA VAL A 238 -1.04 4.75 -3.27
C VAL A 238 -0.10 5.14 -4.41
N GLY A 239 -0.21 6.38 -4.89
CA GLY A 239 0.62 6.91 -5.97
C GLY A 239 2.10 6.99 -5.61
N ALA A 240 2.45 7.19 -4.33
CA ALA A 240 3.82 7.22 -3.85
C ALA A 240 4.42 5.81 -3.68
N THR A 241 3.61 4.77 -3.46
CA THR A 241 4.09 3.42 -3.17
C THR A 241 4.18 2.54 -4.41
N ILE A 242 3.18 2.55 -5.29
CA ILE A 242 3.11 1.68 -6.47
C ILE A 242 4.33 1.81 -7.42
N PRO A 243 4.83 3.02 -7.75
CA PRO A 243 5.99 3.14 -8.65
C PRO A 243 7.26 2.43 -8.13
N GLN A 244 7.37 2.27 -6.83
CA GLN A 244 8.53 1.64 -6.18
C GLN A 244 8.38 0.12 -6.05
N THR A 245 7.16 -0.34 -5.84
CA THR A 245 6.91 -1.72 -5.41
C THR A 245 6.14 -2.54 -6.43
N GLY A 246 5.60 -1.91 -7.49
CA GLY A 246 4.56 -2.54 -8.29
C GLY A 246 3.26 -2.69 -7.47
N THR A 247 2.38 -3.58 -7.92
CA THR A 247 1.07 -3.76 -7.28
C THR A 247 1.15 -4.72 -6.10
N ILE A 248 0.86 -4.23 -4.90
CA ILE A 248 0.72 -5.04 -3.69
C ILE A 248 -0.72 -4.94 -3.20
N GLY A 249 -1.42 -6.05 -3.23
CA GLY A 249 -2.82 -6.14 -2.81
C GLY A 249 -2.99 -6.59 -1.36
N PHE A 250 -4.25 -6.54 -0.90
CA PHE A 250 -4.75 -7.09 0.36
C PHE A 250 -4.24 -6.45 1.66
N ILE A 251 -3.04 -5.88 1.73
CA ILE A 251 -2.52 -5.23 2.95
C ILE A 251 -3.47 -4.13 3.43
N GLY A 252 -3.91 -3.26 2.51
CA GLY A 252 -4.86 -2.18 2.83
C GLY A 252 -6.27 -2.65 3.20
N LEU A 253 -6.59 -3.91 2.99
CA LEU A 253 -7.86 -4.50 3.38
C LEU A 253 -7.73 -5.22 4.74
N ILE A 254 -6.69 -6.02 4.90
CA ILE A 254 -6.51 -6.92 6.04
C ILE A 254 -6.04 -6.15 7.28
N ALA A 255 -5.05 -5.28 7.15
CA ALA A 255 -4.45 -4.60 8.31
C ALA A 255 -5.45 -3.75 9.10
N PRO A 256 -6.30 -2.88 8.49
CA PRO A 256 -7.30 -2.13 9.24
C PRO A 256 -8.42 -3.03 9.79
N HIS A 257 -8.72 -4.14 9.14
CA HIS A 257 -9.68 -5.10 9.66
C HIS A 257 -9.20 -5.75 10.96
N PHE A 258 -7.95 -6.23 10.99
CA PHE A 258 -7.35 -6.75 12.22
C PHE A 258 -7.26 -5.68 13.32
N ALA A 259 -6.87 -4.45 12.97
CA ALA A 259 -6.86 -3.35 13.93
C ALA A 259 -8.24 -3.14 14.57
N ARG A 260 -9.31 -3.22 13.77
CA ARG A 260 -10.70 -3.07 14.23
C ARG A 260 -11.13 -4.22 15.15
N ILE A 261 -10.81 -5.47 14.83
CA ILE A 261 -11.08 -6.63 15.69
C ILE A 261 -10.39 -6.50 17.05
N LEU A 262 -9.13 -6.09 17.03
CA LEU A 262 -8.31 -6.01 18.24
C LEU A 262 -8.72 -4.86 19.18
N LEU A 263 -9.07 -3.70 18.62
CA LEU A 263 -9.33 -2.49 19.41
C LEU A 263 -10.81 -2.16 19.56
N LYS A 264 -11.68 -2.55 18.61
CA LYS A 264 -13.10 -2.16 18.56
C LYS A 264 -13.29 -0.63 18.73
N ALA A 265 -12.42 0.14 18.08
CA ALA A 265 -12.33 1.58 18.22
C ALA A 265 -12.85 2.30 16.97
N ARG A 266 -13.00 3.63 17.07
CA ARG A 266 -13.42 4.51 15.97
C ARG A 266 -12.39 4.51 14.84
N PRO A 267 -12.79 4.78 13.57
CA PRO A 267 -11.86 4.79 12.43
C PRO A 267 -10.61 5.66 12.64
N SER A 268 -10.76 6.83 13.27
CA SER A 268 -9.63 7.73 13.54
C SER A 268 -8.58 7.16 14.49
N GLN A 269 -8.98 6.30 15.42
CA GLN A 269 -8.09 5.69 16.41
C GLN A 269 -7.35 4.46 15.86
N LEU A 270 -7.79 3.95 14.70
CA LEU A 270 -7.21 2.76 14.08
C LEU A 270 -6.02 3.05 13.16
N TYR A 271 -5.77 4.32 12.78
CA TYR A 271 -4.72 4.67 11.82
C TYR A 271 -3.34 4.12 12.21
N LEU A 272 -2.89 4.41 13.44
CA LEU A 272 -1.57 3.95 13.90
C LEU A 272 -1.50 2.42 14.00
N THR A 273 -2.52 1.80 14.57
CA THR A 273 -2.56 0.32 14.71
C THR A 273 -2.59 -0.34 13.35
N SER A 274 -3.39 0.18 12.40
CA SER A 274 -3.43 -0.31 11.02
C SER A 274 -2.07 -0.17 10.33
N ALA A 275 -1.40 0.99 10.49
CA ALA A 275 -0.08 1.23 9.95
C ALA A 275 0.95 0.21 10.45
N LEU A 276 0.99 -0.01 11.76
CA LEU A 276 1.91 -0.97 12.39
C LEU A 276 1.65 -2.41 11.93
N ILE A 277 0.37 -2.82 11.85
CA ILE A 277 0.00 -4.14 11.34
C ILE A 277 0.36 -4.27 9.85
N GLY A 278 0.06 -3.27 9.03
CA GLY A 278 0.38 -3.29 7.60
C GLY A 278 1.87 -3.35 7.33
N ALA A 279 2.66 -2.55 8.04
CA ALA A 279 4.12 -2.60 8.00
C ALA A 279 4.66 -3.97 8.39
N LEU A 280 4.13 -4.55 9.48
CA LEU A 280 4.52 -5.86 9.97
C LEU A 280 4.16 -6.97 8.96
N LEU A 281 2.95 -6.96 8.42
CA LEU A 281 2.52 -7.95 7.43
C LEU A 281 3.39 -7.94 6.17
N LEU A 282 3.71 -6.75 5.66
CA LEU A 282 4.52 -6.64 4.45
C LEU A 282 5.98 -7.02 4.71
N LEU A 283 6.54 -6.65 5.85
CA LEU A 283 7.87 -7.06 6.26
C LEU A 283 7.97 -8.58 6.45
N LEU A 284 6.98 -9.21 7.09
CA LEU A 284 6.93 -10.67 7.26
C LEU A 284 6.78 -11.39 5.92
N ALA A 285 5.97 -10.85 4.99
CA ALA A 285 5.85 -11.41 3.64
C ALA A 285 7.19 -11.33 2.87
N ASP A 286 7.92 -10.23 3.00
CA ASP A 286 9.24 -10.08 2.40
C ASP A 286 10.27 -11.06 2.98
N LEU A 287 10.30 -11.21 4.30
CA LEU A 287 11.17 -12.18 4.98
C LEU A 287 10.80 -13.62 4.63
N ALA A 288 9.52 -13.93 4.46
CA ALA A 288 9.09 -15.26 4.04
C ALA A 288 9.64 -15.60 2.64
N ILE A 289 9.64 -14.65 1.71
CA ILE A 289 10.23 -14.82 0.37
C ILE A 289 11.76 -15.03 0.46
N LEU A 290 12.43 -14.32 1.36
CA LEU A 290 13.88 -14.39 1.49
C LEU A 290 14.37 -15.68 2.14
N TYR A 291 13.65 -16.19 3.14
CA TYR A 291 14.16 -17.25 4.02
C TYR A 291 13.41 -18.58 3.91
N ILE A 292 12.22 -18.60 3.30
CA ILE A 292 11.48 -19.86 3.12
C ILE A 292 11.64 -20.34 1.69
N PRO A 293 12.36 -21.47 1.43
CA PRO A 293 12.63 -21.95 0.07
C PRO A 293 11.38 -22.13 -0.81
N LEU A 294 10.26 -22.50 -0.19
CA LEU A 294 8.96 -22.64 -0.89
C LEU A 294 8.50 -21.34 -1.56
N PHE A 295 8.86 -20.19 -1.01
CA PHE A 295 8.41 -18.88 -1.49
C PHE A 295 9.46 -18.10 -2.28
N SER A 296 10.69 -18.63 -2.43
CA SER A 296 11.82 -17.93 -3.05
C SER A 296 11.58 -17.49 -4.52
N HIS A 297 10.64 -18.13 -5.21
CA HIS A 297 10.27 -17.82 -6.61
C HIS A 297 8.96 -17.04 -6.73
N ILE A 298 8.33 -16.66 -5.61
CA ILE A 298 7.04 -15.99 -5.59
C ILE A 298 7.25 -14.49 -5.40
N TYR A 299 6.50 -13.67 -6.13
CA TYR A 299 6.50 -12.21 -5.94
C TYR A 299 5.66 -11.82 -4.73
N ILE A 300 6.01 -10.68 -4.12
CA ILE A 300 5.38 -10.26 -2.86
C ILE A 300 3.87 -9.97 -3.02
N GLY A 301 3.46 -9.42 -4.17
CA GLY A 301 2.05 -9.20 -4.48
C GLY A 301 1.27 -10.53 -4.58
N THR A 302 1.87 -11.55 -5.18
CA THR A 302 1.28 -12.90 -5.24
C THR A 302 1.18 -13.52 -3.85
N LEU A 303 2.23 -13.41 -3.02
CA LEU A 303 2.21 -13.96 -1.66
C LEU A 303 1.18 -13.26 -0.79
N THR A 304 1.08 -11.92 -0.86
CA THR A 304 0.06 -11.17 -0.11
C THR A 304 -1.35 -11.49 -0.58
N ALA A 305 -1.56 -11.78 -1.87
CA ALA A 305 -2.84 -12.23 -2.42
C ALA A 305 -3.19 -13.65 -1.94
N LEU A 306 -2.22 -14.56 -1.93
CA LEU A 306 -2.40 -15.94 -1.48
C LEU A 306 -2.83 -16.02 0.00
N ILE A 307 -2.30 -15.14 0.85
CA ILE A 307 -2.70 -15.02 2.25
C ILE A 307 -4.00 -14.21 2.37
N GLY A 308 -4.13 -13.16 1.59
CA GLY A 308 -5.21 -12.18 1.68
C GLY A 308 -6.57 -12.70 1.22
N ALA A 309 -6.62 -13.47 0.14
CA ALA A 309 -7.89 -13.96 -0.39
C ALA A 309 -8.58 -14.95 0.57
N PRO A 310 -7.91 -15.95 1.17
CA PRO A 310 -8.53 -16.78 2.21
C PRO A 310 -8.99 -15.99 3.44
N CYS A 311 -8.20 -14.98 3.85
CA CYS A 311 -8.56 -14.10 4.96
C CYS A 311 -9.85 -13.32 4.63
N LEU A 312 -9.99 -12.81 3.41
CA LEU A 312 -11.20 -12.13 2.94
C LEU A 312 -12.42 -13.08 2.97
N ILE A 313 -12.26 -14.29 2.45
CA ILE A 313 -13.34 -15.31 2.48
C ILE A 313 -13.78 -15.58 3.92
N TRP A 314 -12.83 -15.77 4.82
CA TRP A 314 -13.11 -15.97 6.25
C TRP A 314 -13.87 -14.76 6.85
N MET A 315 -13.49 -13.54 6.50
CA MET A 315 -14.18 -12.32 6.92
C MET A 315 -15.65 -12.30 6.46
N LEU A 316 -15.89 -12.65 5.19
CA LEU A 316 -17.25 -12.71 4.63
C LEU A 316 -18.12 -13.73 5.36
N LEU A 317 -17.60 -14.93 5.59
CA LEU A 317 -18.34 -16.00 6.30
C LEU A 317 -18.65 -15.63 7.75
N THR A 318 -17.76 -14.94 8.45
CA THR A 318 -17.97 -14.52 9.83
C THR A 318 -18.94 -13.33 9.95
N GLN A 319 -19.03 -12.46 8.94
CA GLN A 319 -20.02 -11.38 8.91
C GLN A 319 -21.44 -11.91 8.66
N GLN A 320 -21.61 -12.90 7.79
CA GLN A 320 -22.92 -13.50 7.54
C GLN A 320 -23.53 -14.09 8.82
N ARG A 321 -22.74 -14.76 9.66
CA ARG A 321 -23.24 -15.34 10.93
C ARG A 321 -23.82 -14.30 11.88
N LYS A 322 -23.30 -13.06 11.91
CA LYS A 322 -23.80 -11.98 12.76
C LYS A 322 -25.10 -11.32 12.26
N ILE A 323 -25.55 -11.62 11.06
CA ILE A 323 -26.81 -11.11 10.49
C ILE A 323 -27.96 -12.10 10.77
N TYR A 324 -27.64 -13.37 11.00
CA TYR A 324 -28.61 -14.44 11.25
C TYR A 324 -28.74 -14.84 12.75
N ASP A 325 -27.83 -14.37 13.61
CA ASP A 325 -27.91 -14.43 15.08
C ASP A 325 -28.45 -13.08 15.65
#